data_8bfb0982a67c4ddb6943e02025fd9433
#
_entry.id   8bfb0982a67c4ddb6943e02025fd9433
#
_cell.length_a   1.000
_cell.length_b   1.000
_cell.length_c   1.000
_cell.angle_alpha   90.00
_cell.angle_beta   90.00
_cell.angle_gamma   90.00
#
_symmetry.space_group_name_H-M   'P 1'
#
loop_
_entity.id
_entity.type
_entity.pdbx_description
1 polymer ?
#
loop_
_entity_poly.entity_id
_entity_poly.type
_entity_poly.pdbx_seq_one_letter_code
_entity_poly.pdbx_strand_id
1 'polypeptide(L)'
;NYGYATNVLFRIDPSEVKLGPLNFGKIGISYKDRFIQSLYFTPDRFNDVEFNREYNIAQTTEKQDESFHEVKLNLLPVNEVNLSSSAGFLKRGTNFNSNRFFNVLKISNNENYSLNYTFDYNESNNSSTNTKWLRQQGNGYYVFWKLKPGVEFLSEDKKDRINKKDSLLLTSLKYYEINPYLQLVELTDLKLSAKYSLRDDYHPLNGIMENQARSTTQYYELGYSGIREVNTVFNLTFRDKKFSNTFKQQGNLDNQTILVRSTSKFRFWDPIVDGNLFYEVSTKRSARLEKVFVPVPSGTGNYKYLGDLNDNGIADEEEFEQTVYDGDFTLITIPSDELFPVIQLKTSTRWKIKYATIFDKNSLLGTILKPLSTETVWRIEENTRETDFSKIYFLHLSDFQVEGKTINGLNYFQQDFFINENSQELSFRFRFTQNKRMSEYYNGVERGYNRERSLRIRFRMVKEMSNQTDLTNITDNAIAPVSSTRSRSITDNNIASDFSYRPESTLEVGFKVKVGRSEDTYPENPTIIDLNSQSMRFNLSFTSKGRLRIELERSELIANTTENTIPFELTGGNQVGKNYFWRLNFDYRVASFLQTTVNYEGRLQGKGRVIHTARAEARAYF
;
A
#
# COMPACT_ATOMS: atom_id res chain seq x y z
N ASN A 1 35.22 -30.85 -7.75
CA ASN A 1 35.64 -30.34 -6.44
C ASN A 1 34.41 -30.29 -5.55
N TYR A 2 34.48 -30.96 -4.39
CA TYR A 2 33.41 -30.95 -3.37
C TYR A 2 33.79 -30.01 -2.27
N GLY A 3 32.85 -29.14 -1.83
CA GLY A 3 33.01 -28.33 -0.64
C GLY A 3 32.32 -28.97 0.56
N TYR A 4 32.76 -28.66 1.75
CA TYR A 4 32.13 -29.14 2.98
C TYR A 4 31.80 -27.98 3.93
N ALA A 5 30.82 -28.21 4.79
CA ALA A 5 30.48 -27.33 5.90
C ALA A 5 30.30 -28.14 7.18
N THR A 6 30.74 -27.58 8.28
CA THR A 6 30.54 -28.16 9.62
C THR A 6 29.80 -27.15 10.49
N ASN A 7 28.93 -27.64 11.36
CA ASN A 7 28.26 -26.83 12.37
C ASN A 7 28.11 -27.66 13.64
N VAL A 8 28.81 -27.27 14.68
CA VAL A 8 28.84 -27.99 15.98
C VAL A 8 28.26 -27.04 17.02
N LEU A 9 27.33 -27.53 17.82
CA LEU A 9 26.73 -26.80 18.93
C LEU A 9 26.88 -27.61 20.22
N PHE A 10 27.62 -27.08 21.16
CA PHE A 10 27.65 -27.55 22.55
C PHE A 10 26.73 -26.66 23.38
N ARG A 11 25.81 -27.25 24.13
CA ARG A 11 24.89 -26.50 24.97
C ARG A 11 24.72 -27.20 26.33
N ILE A 12 24.84 -26.38 27.37
CA ILE A 12 24.48 -26.73 28.74
C ILE A 12 23.22 -25.89 29.04
N ASP A 13 22.09 -26.55 29.23
CA ASP A 13 20.84 -25.87 29.55
C ASP A 13 20.90 -25.22 30.92
N PRO A 14 20.14 -24.12 31.12
CA PRO A 14 20.20 -23.39 32.39
C PRO A 14 19.83 -24.26 33.59
N SER A 15 20.77 -24.49 34.49
CA SER A 15 20.58 -25.24 35.72
C SER A 15 20.97 -24.38 36.92
N GLU A 16 20.36 -24.66 38.08
CA GLU A 16 20.72 -23.96 39.33
C GLU A 16 22.15 -24.23 39.71
N VAL A 17 22.89 -23.18 39.98
CA VAL A 17 24.28 -23.23 40.45
C VAL A 17 24.36 -22.64 41.87
N LYS A 18 24.70 -23.49 42.84
CA LYS A 18 24.93 -23.10 44.23
C LYS A 18 26.37 -23.37 44.61
N LEU A 19 27.02 -22.40 45.19
CA LEU A 19 28.39 -22.51 45.70
C LEU A 19 28.39 -22.15 47.20
N GLY A 20 28.27 -23.16 48.06
CA GLY A 20 28.05 -22.96 49.49
C GLY A 20 26.74 -22.19 49.77
N PRO A 21 26.77 -21.11 50.53
CA PRO A 21 25.58 -20.31 50.85
C PRO A 21 25.15 -19.39 49.68
N LEU A 22 25.98 -19.23 48.65
CA LEU A 22 25.69 -18.36 47.51
C LEU A 22 24.92 -19.10 46.44
N ASN A 23 23.74 -18.59 46.11
CA ASN A 23 22.92 -19.07 44.97
C ASN A 23 23.08 -18.09 43.80
N PHE A 24 23.67 -18.55 42.68
CA PHE A 24 23.87 -17.78 41.47
C PHE A 24 22.69 -17.86 40.49
N GLY A 25 21.62 -18.59 40.89
CA GLY A 25 20.47 -18.83 40.04
C GLY A 25 20.78 -19.84 38.93
N LYS A 26 20.08 -19.69 37.78
CA LYS A 26 20.27 -20.60 36.66
C LYS A 26 21.31 -20.06 35.68
N ILE A 27 22.30 -20.89 35.36
CA ILE A 27 23.36 -20.57 34.41
C ILE A 27 23.32 -21.54 33.26
N GLY A 28 23.23 -21.00 32.02
CA GLY A 28 23.31 -21.77 30.79
C GLY A 28 24.46 -21.26 29.92
N ILE A 29 25.21 -22.18 29.31
CA ILE A 29 26.32 -21.86 28.41
C ILE A 29 26.12 -22.62 27.10
N SER A 30 26.39 -21.94 25.98
CA SER A 30 26.50 -22.59 24.68
C SER A 30 27.70 -22.11 23.90
N TYR A 31 28.29 -23.02 23.14
CA TYR A 31 29.36 -22.75 22.20
C TYR A 31 28.99 -23.29 20.85
N LYS A 32 29.02 -22.43 19.84
CA LYS A 32 28.76 -22.77 18.44
C LYS A 32 30.04 -22.61 17.63
N ASP A 33 30.39 -23.63 16.88
CA ASP A 33 31.49 -23.64 15.92
C ASP A 33 30.94 -23.96 14.54
N ARG A 34 31.32 -23.17 13.56
CA ARG A 34 30.88 -23.36 12.18
C ARG A 34 32.02 -23.04 11.22
N PHE A 35 32.24 -23.95 10.29
CA PHE A 35 33.16 -23.74 9.16
C PHE A 35 32.42 -24.04 7.84
N ILE A 36 32.58 -23.16 6.86
CA ILE A 36 32.01 -23.29 5.52
C ILE A 36 33.13 -23.06 4.51
N GLN A 37 33.40 -24.06 3.68
CA GLN A 37 34.39 -23.95 2.61
C GLN A 37 33.78 -23.18 1.42
N SER A 38 34.61 -22.41 0.72
CA SER A 38 34.22 -21.57 -0.43
C SER A 38 33.54 -22.36 -1.57
N LEU A 39 33.89 -23.62 -1.72
CA LEU A 39 33.30 -24.53 -2.72
C LEU A 39 31.97 -25.17 -2.29
N TYR A 40 31.56 -24.98 -1.04
CA TYR A 40 30.32 -25.52 -0.54
C TYR A 40 29.11 -24.76 -1.13
N PHE A 41 28.12 -25.52 -1.57
CA PHE A 41 26.86 -24.98 -2.09
C PHE A 41 25.70 -25.60 -1.32
N THR A 42 24.80 -24.76 -0.84
CA THR A 42 23.53 -25.18 -0.25
C THR A 42 22.39 -24.45 -0.96
N PRO A 43 21.26 -25.13 -1.25
CA PRO A 43 20.06 -24.48 -1.78
C PRO A 43 19.38 -23.57 -0.74
N ASP A 44 19.60 -23.83 0.56
CA ASP A 44 19.03 -23.04 1.66
C ASP A 44 20.06 -22.10 2.30
N ARG A 45 19.56 -21.05 2.97
CA ARG A 45 20.40 -20.12 3.74
C ARG A 45 20.96 -20.81 4.98
N PHE A 46 22.26 -20.73 5.16
CA PHE A 46 22.95 -21.17 6.39
C PHE A 46 22.82 -20.18 7.53
N ASN A 47 22.71 -18.90 7.19
CA ASN A 47 22.70 -17.80 8.14
C ASN A 47 21.31 -17.19 8.26
N ASP A 48 20.98 -16.70 9.42
CA ASP A 48 19.80 -15.85 9.64
C ASP A 48 19.83 -14.63 8.71
N VAL A 49 18.66 -14.08 8.42
CA VAL A 49 18.51 -12.94 7.49
C VAL A 49 19.37 -11.75 7.89
N GLU A 50 19.48 -11.50 9.20
CA GLU A 50 20.21 -10.36 9.76
C GLU A 50 21.72 -10.63 9.97
N PHE A 51 22.21 -11.86 9.78
CA PHE A 51 23.60 -12.25 10.08
C PHE A 51 24.63 -11.35 9.37
N ASN A 52 24.39 -11.03 8.09
CA ASN A 52 25.30 -10.17 7.34
C ASN A 52 25.36 -8.75 7.92
N ARG A 53 24.22 -8.22 8.34
CA ARG A 53 24.13 -6.91 9.00
C ARG A 53 24.78 -6.95 10.39
N GLU A 54 24.53 -7.99 11.16
CA GLU A 54 25.04 -8.16 12.51
C GLU A 54 26.56 -8.21 12.57
N TYR A 55 27.19 -8.84 11.58
CA TYR A 55 28.65 -8.96 11.45
C TYR A 55 29.25 -7.98 10.44
N ASN A 56 28.47 -7.00 9.94
CA ASN A 56 28.90 -5.98 8.98
C ASN A 56 29.57 -6.57 7.72
N ILE A 57 29.00 -7.63 7.20
CA ILE A 57 29.49 -8.32 6.00
C ILE A 57 28.98 -7.57 4.76
N ALA A 58 29.89 -7.05 3.95
CA ALA A 58 29.56 -6.51 2.64
C ALA A 58 29.05 -7.62 1.70
N GLN A 59 28.05 -7.31 0.85
CA GLN A 59 27.61 -8.22 -0.20
C GLN A 59 28.74 -8.35 -1.22
N THR A 60 29.41 -9.51 -1.25
CA THR A 60 30.40 -9.86 -2.25
C THR A 60 29.91 -11.07 -3.03
N THR A 61 30.18 -11.10 -4.32
CA THR A 61 29.91 -12.25 -5.21
C THR A 61 30.95 -13.36 -5.03
N GLU A 62 32.10 -13.05 -4.42
CA GLU A 62 33.19 -14.00 -4.21
C GLU A 62 32.91 -14.90 -3.01
N LYS A 63 32.93 -16.20 -3.25
CA LYS A 63 32.84 -17.22 -2.21
C LYS A 63 34.20 -17.37 -1.54
N GLN A 64 34.23 -17.26 -0.23
CA GLN A 64 35.43 -17.41 0.59
C GLN A 64 35.13 -18.39 1.72
N ASP A 65 36.19 -19.04 2.23
CA ASP A 65 36.09 -19.89 3.41
C ASP A 65 35.61 -19.02 4.60
N GLU A 66 34.63 -19.52 5.34
CA GLU A 66 34.06 -18.84 6.50
C GLU A 66 34.24 -19.69 7.76
N SER A 67 34.81 -19.09 8.79
CA SER A 67 34.93 -19.67 10.14
C SER A 67 34.19 -18.76 11.13
N PHE A 68 33.29 -19.34 11.89
CA PHE A 68 32.44 -18.63 12.86
C PHE A 68 32.44 -19.36 14.22
N HIS A 69 32.75 -18.64 15.27
CA HIS A 69 32.71 -19.10 16.65
C HIS A 69 31.83 -18.19 17.49
N GLU A 70 30.93 -18.75 18.29
CA GLU A 70 30.10 -17.97 19.22
C GLU A 70 30.04 -18.65 20.58
N VAL A 71 30.32 -17.89 21.62
CA VAL A 71 30.07 -18.26 23.01
C VAL A 71 28.86 -17.47 23.50
N LYS A 72 27.89 -18.15 24.11
CA LYS A 72 26.71 -17.51 24.69
C LYS A 72 26.53 -17.95 26.15
N LEU A 73 26.32 -16.97 27.03
CA LEU A 73 26.07 -17.12 28.44
C LEU A 73 24.66 -16.59 28.76
N ASN A 74 23.83 -17.39 29.40
CA ASN A 74 22.53 -17.00 29.91
C ASN A 74 22.54 -17.11 31.44
N LEU A 75 22.24 -16.00 32.12
CA LEU A 75 22.21 -15.91 33.57
C LEU A 75 20.83 -15.49 34.03
N LEU A 76 20.23 -16.28 34.92
CA LEU A 76 18.97 -15.97 35.60
C LEU A 76 19.22 -16.02 37.12
N PRO A 77 19.84 -14.96 37.69
CA PRO A 77 20.18 -14.94 39.14
C PRO A 77 18.92 -15.02 40.00
N VAL A 78 17.85 -14.37 39.58
CA VAL A 78 16.51 -14.42 40.18
C VAL A 78 15.49 -14.45 39.04
N ASN A 79 14.26 -14.82 39.35
CA ASN A 79 13.20 -15.00 38.32
C ASN A 79 12.92 -13.71 37.52
N GLU A 80 13.16 -12.55 38.13
CA GLU A 80 12.89 -11.24 37.51
C GLU A 80 14.05 -10.73 36.64
N VAL A 81 15.24 -11.32 36.73
CA VAL A 81 16.46 -10.84 36.05
C VAL A 81 16.98 -11.89 35.09
N ASN A 82 17.03 -11.52 33.81
CA ASN A 82 17.61 -12.34 32.74
C ASN A 82 18.70 -11.55 32.02
N LEU A 83 19.93 -12.05 32.07
CA LEU A 83 21.06 -11.53 31.32
C LEU A 83 21.53 -12.57 30.32
N SER A 84 21.47 -12.20 29.04
CA SER A 84 22.03 -12.99 27.94
C SER A 84 23.20 -12.24 27.33
N SER A 85 24.38 -12.86 27.31
CA SER A 85 25.61 -12.29 26.74
C SER A 85 26.15 -13.24 25.68
N SER A 86 26.57 -12.71 24.54
CA SER A 86 27.26 -13.50 23.52
C SER A 86 28.47 -12.77 22.96
N ALA A 87 29.48 -13.54 22.61
CA ALA A 87 30.67 -13.10 21.90
C ALA A 87 30.84 -13.96 20.65
N GLY A 88 30.78 -13.33 19.50
CA GLY A 88 30.88 -13.98 18.19
C GLY A 88 32.12 -13.48 17.43
N PHE A 89 32.83 -14.42 16.82
CA PHE A 89 34.04 -14.18 16.05
C PHE A 89 33.89 -14.78 14.68
N LEU A 90 33.92 -13.95 13.64
CA LEU A 90 33.76 -14.34 12.25
C LEU A 90 35.02 -14.01 11.46
N LYS A 91 35.47 -14.96 10.67
CA LYS A 91 36.57 -14.76 9.70
C LYS A 91 36.10 -15.28 8.31
N ARG A 92 36.31 -14.46 7.30
CA ARG A 92 36.05 -14.83 5.89
C ARG A 92 37.32 -14.63 5.06
N GLY A 93 37.81 -15.71 4.49
CA GLY A 93 39.08 -15.70 3.76
C GLY A 93 40.23 -15.16 4.58
N THR A 94 41.15 -14.43 3.94
CA THR A 94 42.30 -13.80 4.58
C THR A 94 42.09 -12.34 4.96
N ASN A 95 41.07 -11.70 4.36
CA ASN A 95 40.95 -10.25 4.31
C ASN A 95 39.82 -9.67 5.15
N PHE A 96 38.91 -10.50 5.69
CA PHE A 96 37.81 -10.02 6.50
C PHE A 96 37.70 -10.73 7.83
N ASN A 97 37.61 -9.96 8.89
CA ASN A 97 37.28 -10.43 10.23
C ASN A 97 36.22 -9.52 10.88
N SER A 98 35.40 -10.09 11.74
CA SER A 98 34.37 -9.36 12.48
C SER A 98 34.15 -9.99 13.85
N ASN A 99 34.22 -9.17 14.88
CA ASN A 99 34.01 -9.54 16.27
C ASN A 99 32.78 -8.82 16.79
N ARG A 100 31.84 -9.57 17.39
CA ARG A 100 30.58 -9.02 17.92
C ARG A 100 30.42 -9.37 19.38
N PHE A 101 30.03 -8.39 20.19
CA PHE A 101 29.63 -8.54 21.58
C PHE A 101 28.20 -8.08 21.74
N PHE A 102 27.32 -9.02 22.06
CA PHE A 102 25.89 -8.77 22.14
C PHE A 102 25.36 -9.14 23.52
N ASN A 103 24.73 -8.19 24.22
CA ASN A 103 24.22 -8.37 25.57
C ASN A 103 22.77 -7.88 25.64
N VAL A 104 21.92 -8.66 26.31
CA VAL A 104 20.52 -8.32 26.59
C VAL A 104 20.29 -8.48 28.08
N LEU A 105 19.93 -7.39 28.74
CA LEU A 105 19.45 -7.38 30.11
C LEU A 105 17.95 -7.18 30.13
N LYS A 106 17.22 -8.09 30.76
CA LYS A 106 15.79 -7.97 31.02
C LYS A 106 15.56 -8.07 32.53
N ILE A 107 14.93 -7.05 33.08
CA ILE A 107 14.47 -7.03 34.47
C ILE A 107 12.97 -6.76 34.42
N SER A 108 12.15 -7.63 34.95
CA SER A 108 10.70 -7.45 34.96
C SER A 108 10.07 -8.16 36.14
N ASN A 109 9.11 -7.49 36.76
CA ASN A 109 8.26 -8.07 37.78
C ASN A 109 6.81 -7.94 37.32
N ASN A 110 6.30 -9.03 36.70
CA ASN A 110 4.95 -9.16 36.16
C ASN A 110 4.47 -7.87 35.44
N GLU A 111 3.61 -7.08 36.10
CA GLU A 111 2.97 -5.90 35.48
C GLU A 111 3.53 -4.57 35.99
N ASN A 112 4.31 -4.59 37.10
CA ASN A 112 4.64 -3.36 37.81
C ASN A 112 5.81 -2.61 37.19
N TYR A 113 6.86 -3.30 36.77
CA TYR A 113 7.99 -2.65 36.11
C TYR A 113 8.68 -3.56 35.10
N SER A 114 9.31 -2.94 34.13
CA SER A 114 10.20 -3.64 33.20
C SER A 114 11.33 -2.72 32.79
N LEU A 115 12.52 -3.31 32.68
CA LEU A 115 13.69 -2.71 32.08
C LEU A 115 14.26 -3.70 31.08
N ASN A 116 14.32 -3.32 29.81
CA ASN A 116 14.99 -4.07 28.76
C ASN A 116 16.11 -3.20 28.23
N TYR A 117 17.33 -3.74 28.19
CA TYR A 117 18.47 -3.05 27.63
C TYR A 117 19.26 -3.99 26.73
N THR A 118 19.58 -3.54 25.54
CA THR A 118 20.36 -4.26 24.54
C THR A 118 21.61 -3.45 24.22
N PHE A 119 22.73 -4.09 24.27
CA PHE A 119 24.06 -3.58 23.90
C PHE A 119 24.62 -4.48 22.80
N ASP A 120 24.94 -3.92 21.64
CA ASP A 120 25.45 -4.64 20.48
C ASP A 120 26.63 -3.87 19.91
N TYR A 121 27.82 -4.43 20.07
CA TYR A 121 29.07 -3.87 19.58
C TYR A 121 29.68 -4.81 18.54
N ASN A 122 29.95 -4.28 17.37
CA ASN A 122 30.64 -4.98 16.30
C ASN A 122 31.89 -4.22 15.88
N GLU A 123 33.01 -4.92 15.76
CA GLU A 123 34.23 -4.41 15.15
C GLU A 123 34.62 -5.31 13.97
N SER A 124 34.68 -4.75 12.78
CA SER A 124 35.03 -5.48 11.58
C SER A 124 36.14 -4.79 10.79
N ASN A 125 37.00 -5.61 10.23
CA ASN A 125 38.14 -5.15 9.44
C ASN A 125 38.14 -5.87 8.09
N ASN A 126 38.38 -5.11 7.03
CA ASN A 126 38.70 -5.64 5.72
C ASN A 126 39.98 -4.99 5.17
N SER A 127 40.37 -5.33 3.95
CA SER A 127 41.60 -4.80 3.32
C SER A 127 41.62 -3.27 3.18
N SER A 128 40.47 -2.62 3.12
CA SER A 128 40.35 -1.17 2.87
C SER A 128 39.77 -0.37 4.03
N THR A 129 38.94 -0.99 4.86
CA THR A 129 38.19 -0.29 5.91
C THR A 129 38.20 -1.01 7.25
N ASN A 130 38.20 -0.21 8.33
CA ASN A 130 37.90 -0.64 9.68
C ASN A 130 36.59 -0.01 10.12
N THR A 131 35.66 -0.84 10.58
CA THR A 131 34.34 -0.41 11.06
C THR A 131 34.20 -0.73 12.54
N LYS A 132 33.80 0.28 13.32
CA LYS A 132 33.33 0.12 14.70
C LYS A 132 31.89 0.53 14.78
N TRP A 133 31.04 -0.39 15.20
CA TRP A 133 29.60 -0.19 15.21
C TRP A 133 29.00 -0.56 16.57
N LEU A 134 28.56 0.48 17.28
CA LEU A 134 27.89 0.36 18.57
C LEU A 134 26.37 0.68 18.38
N ARG A 135 25.52 -0.24 18.82
CA ARG A 135 24.06 -0.08 18.88
C ARG A 135 23.61 -0.30 20.30
N GLN A 136 22.81 0.60 20.81
CA GLN A 136 22.24 0.50 22.14
C GLN A 136 20.74 0.81 22.06
N GLN A 137 19.95 0.01 22.73
CA GLN A 137 18.53 0.20 22.86
C GLN A 137 18.10 -0.12 24.28
N GLY A 138 17.37 0.78 24.90
CA GLY A 138 16.80 0.60 26.23
C GLY A 138 15.35 0.99 26.28
N ASN A 139 14.56 0.29 27.06
CA ASN A 139 13.19 0.66 27.41
C ASN A 139 12.95 0.27 28.86
N GLY A 140 12.58 1.26 29.67
CA GLY A 140 12.23 1.04 31.06
C GLY A 140 10.94 1.75 31.43
N TYR A 141 10.10 1.11 32.23
CA TYR A 141 8.91 1.71 32.80
C TYR A 141 8.63 1.20 34.20
N TYR A 142 7.83 1.99 34.90
CA TYR A 142 7.27 1.66 36.19
C TYR A 142 5.78 2.00 36.21
N VAL A 143 4.94 1.11 36.74
CA VAL A 143 3.51 1.36 36.91
C VAL A 143 3.24 1.86 38.31
N PHE A 144 2.76 3.08 38.40
CA PHE A 144 2.34 3.71 39.64
C PHE A 144 0.86 4.09 39.56
N TRP A 145 0.04 3.44 40.34
CA TRP A 145 -1.43 3.54 40.29
C TRP A 145 -1.92 3.24 38.86
N LYS A 146 -2.51 4.20 38.14
CA LYS A 146 -2.95 4.07 36.74
C LYS A 146 -2.01 4.73 35.74
N LEU A 147 -0.87 5.19 36.19
CA LEU A 147 0.13 5.86 35.36
C LEU A 147 1.32 4.92 35.12
N LYS A 148 1.77 4.89 33.89
CA LYS A 148 2.94 4.16 33.44
C LYS A 148 3.93 5.13 32.82
N PRO A 149 4.73 5.86 33.62
CA PRO A 149 5.89 6.58 33.12
C PRO A 149 6.96 5.60 32.63
N GLY A 150 7.64 5.99 31.57
CA GLY A 150 8.73 5.21 31.03
C GLY A 150 9.67 6.05 30.19
N VAL A 151 10.79 5.45 29.81
CA VAL A 151 11.76 6.05 28.92
C VAL A 151 12.28 5.00 27.95
N GLU A 152 12.37 5.37 26.68
CA GLU A 152 13.08 4.62 25.65
C GLU A 152 14.35 5.37 25.30
N PHE A 153 15.44 4.62 25.10
CA PHE A 153 16.73 5.14 24.66
C PHE A 153 17.18 4.34 23.44
N LEU A 154 17.62 5.05 22.40
CA LEU A 154 18.17 4.47 21.18
C LEU A 154 19.46 5.20 20.84
N SER A 155 20.50 4.47 20.53
CA SER A 155 21.78 5.04 20.09
C SER A 155 22.44 4.12 19.08
N GLU A 156 22.96 4.72 18.04
CA GLU A 156 23.75 4.03 17.04
C GLU A 156 24.96 4.90 16.70
N ASP A 157 26.16 4.32 16.75
CA ASP A 157 27.42 4.96 16.39
C ASP A 157 28.22 4.00 15.51
N LYS A 158 28.16 4.24 14.19
CA LYS A 158 28.91 3.50 13.18
C LYS A 158 29.99 4.37 12.60
N LYS A 159 31.25 3.94 12.76
CA LYS A 159 32.43 4.61 12.24
C LYS A 159 33.13 3.70 11.23
N ASP A 160 32.90 3.96 9.96
CA ASP A 160 33.62 3.32 8.85
C ASP A 160 34.85 4.18 8.51
N ARG A 161 36.06 3.67 8.79
CA ARG A 161 37.32 4.39 8.57
C ARG A 161 38.13 3.75 7.46
N ILE A 162 38.79 4.57 6.67
CA ILE A 162 39.76 4.11 5.67
C ILE A 162 41.06 3.74 6.38
N ASN A 163 41.54 2.50 6.20
CA ASN A 163 42.73 1.96 6.92
C ASN A 163 44.00 2.82 6.83
N LYS A 164 44.18 3.59 5.75
CA LYS A 164 45.38 4.40 5.51
C LYS A 164 45.23 5.90 5.84
N LYS A 165 44.05 6.40 6.15
CA LYS A 165 43.75 7.84 6.21
C LYS A 165 42.88 8.17 7.41
N ASP A 166 42.76 7.53 8.45
CA ASP A 166 41.90 7.84 9.63
C ASP A 166 40.68 8.78 9.37
N SER A 167 40.17 8.73 8.14
CA SER A 167 39.05 9.54 7.64
C SER A 167 37.77 8.71 7.59
N LEU A 168 36.68 9.29 8.08
CA LEU A 168 35.36 8.64 8.06
C LEU A 168 34.77 8.64 6.67
N LEU A 169 34.21 7.50 6.28
CA LEU A 169 33.39 7.36 5.07
C LEU A 169 31.98 7.93 5.29
N LEU A 170 31.30 8.29 4.20
CA LEU A 170 29.91 8.76 4.20
C LEU A 170 28.92 7.71 4.70
N THR A 171 29.31 6.43 4.74
CA THR A 171 28.53 5.32 5.31
C THR A 171 28.51 5.31 6.84
N SER A 172 29.37 6.14 7.47
CA SER A 172 29.34 6.33 8.93
C SER A 172 28.11 7.12 9.34
N LEU A 173 27.54 6.78 10.48
CA LEU A 173 26.39 7.47 11.05
C LEU A 173 26.46 7.44 12.57
N LYS A 174 25.87 8.45 13.21
CA LYS A 174 25.71 8.46 14.65
C LYS A 174 24.44 9.20 15.03
N TYR A 175 23.68 8.63 15.95
CA TYR A 175 22.56 9.34 16.57
C TYR A 175 22.36 8.90 18.02
N TYR A 176 21.74 9.80 18.78
CA TYR A 176 21.20 9.54 20.10
C TYR A 176 19.75 9.97 20.14
N GLU A 177 18.90 9.13 20.68
CA GLU A 177 17.48 9.41 20.81
C GLU A 177 17.01 9.00 22.20
N ILE A 178 16.35 9.90 22.90
CA ILE A 178 15.72 9.64 24.21
C ILE A 178 14.24 10.01 24.13
N ASN A 179 13.39 9.10 24.56
CA ASN A 179 11.95 9.16 24.43
C ASN A 179 11.27 8.93 25.79
N PRO A 180 11.18 9.92 26.68
CA PRO A 180 10.30 9.82 27.83
C PRO A 180 8.84 9.73 27.39
N TYR A 181 8.07 8.89 28.05
CA TYR A 181 6.66 8.71 27.79
C TYR A 181 5.86 8.51 29.06
N LEU A 182 4.57 8.81 28.94
CA LEU A 182 3.56 8.59 29.99
C LEU A 182 2.37 7.92 29.36
N GLN A 183 1.89 6.81 29.92
CA GLN A 183 0.70 6.10 29.49
C GLN A 183 -0.26 5.95 30.67
N LEU A 184 -1.56 6.04 30.39
CA LEU A 184 -2.60 5.59 31.32
C LEU A 184 -2.84 4.10 31.11
N VAL A 185 -2.82 3.33 32.19
CA VAL A 185 -3.07 1.89 32.22
C VAL A 185 -4.25 1.57 33.11
N GLU A 186 -4.82 0.36 33.00
CA GLU A 186 -5.97 -0.12 33.81
C GLU A 186 -7.25 0.72 33.69
N LEU A 187 -7.39 1.46 32.61
CA LEU A 187 -8.67 2.04 32.21
C LEU A 187 -9.17 1.22 31.01
N THR A 188 -10.26 0.49 31.20
CA THR A 188 -10.80 -0.39 30.16
C THR A 188 -11.22 0.35 28.91
N ASP A 189 -11.62 1.61 29.06
CA ASP A 189 -12.33 2.36 28.03
C ASP A 189 -11.56 3.57 27.50
N LEU A 190 -10.47 3.96 28.19
CA LEU A 190 -9.69 5.14 27.83
C LEU A 190 -8.19 4.81 27.81
N LYS A 191 -7.58 4.98 26.65
CA LYS A 191 -6.13 4.88 26.45
C LYS A 191 -5.57 6.27 26.19
N LEU A 192 -4.68 6.74 27.04
CA LEU A 192 -3.95 8.00 26.85
C LEU A 192 -2.46 7.69 26.84
N SER A 193 -1.75 8.24 25.87
CA SER A 193 -0.31 8.14 25.77
C SER A 193 0.28 9.47 25.30
N ALA A 194 1.32 9.93 25.98
CA ALA A 194 2.12 11.06 25.56
C ALA A 194 3.59 10.62 25.52
N LYS A 195 4.30 10.94 24.44
CA LYS A 195 5.71 10.62 24.25
C LYS A 195 6.43 11.85 23.70
N TYR A 196 7.58 12.17 24.26
CA TYR A 196 8.45 13.23 23.78
C TYR A 196 9.77 12.64 23.35
N SER A 197 10.18 12.86 22.09
CA SER A 197 11.43 12.36 21.52
C SER A 197 12.41 13.50 21.29
N LEU A 198 13.61 13.32 21.78
CA LEU A 198 14.78 14.17 21.50
C LEU A 198 15.79 13.34 20.74
N ARG A 199 16.16 13.75 19.53
CA ARG A 199 17.11 13.05 18.69
C ARG A 199 18.15 14.02 18.12
N ASP A 200 19.42 13.70 18.31
CA ASP A 200 20.57 14.37 17.71
C ASP A 200 21.19 13.43 16.66
N ASP A 201 21.18 13.86 15.40
CA ASP A 201 21.78 13.17 14.26
C ASP A 201 23.15 13.78 13.94
N TYR A 202 24.13 12.91 13.66
CA TYR A 202 25.48 13.29 13.24
C TYR A 202 25.80 12.61 11.92
N HIS A 203 26.51 13.30 11.05
CA HIS A 203 26.91 12.77 9.75
C HIS A 203 28.36 13.17 9.43
N PRO A 204 29.13 12.33 8.71
CA PRO A 204 30.49 12.69 8.30
C PRO A 204 30.52 13.88 7.35
N LEU A 205 31.35 14.85 7.67
CA LEU A 205 31.66 15.98 6.80
C LEU A 205 33.19 16.14 6.77
N ASN A 206 33.77 16.14 5.57
CA ASN A 206 35.22 16.20 5.39
C ASN A 206 36.00 15.14 6.19
N GLY A 207 35.40 13.94 6.38
CA GLY A 207 36.00 12.83 7.09
C GLY A 207 35.90 12.91 8.64
N ILE A 208 35.20 13.90 9.18
CA ILE A 208 34.98 14.09 10.62
C ILE A 208 33.46 14.01 10.90
N MET A 209 33.12 13.44 12.07
CA MET A 209 31.71 13.35 12.49
C MET A 209 31.24 14.69 13.06
N GLU A 210 30.27 15.33 12.36
CA GLU A 210 29.70 16.59 12.80
C GLU A 210 28.20 16.48 13.10
N ASN A 211 27.72 17.36 13.99
CA ASN A 211 26.28 17.42 14.28
C ASN A 211 25.54 17.92 13.04
N GLN A 212 24.63 17.06 12.54
CA GLN A 212 23.83 17.34 11.36
C GLN A 212 22.54 18.09 11.73
N ALA A 213 21.77 17.52 12.63
CA ALA A 213 20.46 18.05 12.98
C ALA A 213 20.01 17.60 14.36
N ARG A 214 19.17 18.42 14.98
CA ARG A 214 18.38 18.08 16.17
C ARG A 214 16.91 17.98 15.80
N SER A 215 16.27 16.89 16.19
CA SER A 215 14.84 16.68 16.01
C SER A 215 14.15 16.56 17.37
N THR A 216 13.05 17.28 17.53
CA THR A 216 12.13 17.10 18.64
C THR A 216 10.82 16.58 18.11
N THR A 217 10.26 15.52 18.70
CA THR A 217 8.97 14.97 18.29
C THR A 217 8.07 14.81 19.51
N GLN A 218 6.88 15.34 19.44
CA GLN A 218 5.82 15.14 20.42
C GLN A 218 4.77 14.23 19.79
N TYR A 219 4.40 13.19 20.49
CA TYR A 219 3.39 12.23 20.08
C TYR A 219 2.34 12.09 21.17
N TYR A 220 1.08 12.23 20.79
CA TYR A 220 -0.06 12.08 21.67
C TYR A 220 -1.05 11.10 21.05
N GLU A 221 -1.52 10.15 21.83
CA GLU A 221 -2.53 9.17 21.44
C GLU A 221 -3.67 9.21 22.45
N LEU A 222 -4.89 9.27 21.93
CA LEU A 222 -6.14 9.12 22.67
C LEU A 222 -6.92 7.97 22.03
N GLY A 223 -7.14 6.89 22.75
CA GLY A 223 -8.05 5.80 22.39
C GLY A 223 -9.25 5.83 23.31
N TYR A 224 -10.46 5.78 22.77
CA TYR A 224 -11.70 5.76 23.54
C TYR A 224 -12.65 4.70 23.03
N SER A 225 -13.11 3.84 23.94
CA SER A 225 -14.06 2.75 23.67
C SER A 225 -15.13 2.61 24.78
N GLY A 226 -15.29 3.63 25.64
CA GLY A 226 -16.20 3.59 26.79
C GLY A 226 -17.69 3.65 26.43
N ILE A 227 -18.02 4.06 25.21
CA ILE A 227 -19.35 3.92 24.66
C ILE A 227 -19.31 2.74 23.70
N ARG A 228 -20.11 1.70 23.94
CA ARG A 228 -20.17 0.47 23.12
C ARG A 228 -20.35 0.78 21.63
N GLU A 229 -21.02 1.89 21.35
CA GLU A 229 -21.35 2.36 20.02
C GLU A 229 -20.23 3.14 19.33
N VAL A 230 -19.19 3.56 20.08
CA VAL A 230 -18.12 4.44 19.54
C VAL A 230 -16.74 3.91 19.94
N ASN A 231 -15.92 3.64 18.95
CA ASN A 231 -14.52 3.33 19.14
C ASN A 231 -13.68 4.32 18.33
N THR A 232 -12.89 5.14 19.00
CA THR A 232 -12.11 6.21 18.36
C THR A 232 -10.67 6.14 18.82
N VAL A 233 -9.76 6.28 17.86
CA VAL A 233 -8.33 6.50 18.11
C VAL A 233 -7.92 7.79 17.44
N PHE A 234 -7.35 8.70 18.22
CA PHE A 234 -6.82 9.97 17.77
C PHE A 234 -5.33 10.04 18.04
N ASN A 235 -4.54 10.41 17.05
CA ASN A 235 -3.09 10.57 17.14
C ASN A 235 -2.72 11.97 16.68
N LEU A 236 -1.85 12.63 17.44
CA LEU A 236 -1.23 13.89 17.09
C LEU A 236 0.29 13.73 17.17
N THR A 237 0.98 14.04 16.09
CA THR A 237 2.44 14.08 16.05
C THR A 237 2.89 15.46 15.60
N PHE A 238 3.73 16.07 16.39
CA PHE A 238 4.39 17.32 16.05
C PHE A 238 5.91 17.09 16.04
N ARG A 239 6.57 17.32 14.92
CA ARG A 239 8.02 17.16 14.75
C ARG A 239 8.63 18.45 14.24
N ASP A 240 9.69 18.89 14.93
CA ASP A 240 10.55 20.00 14.51
C ASP A 240 11.98 19.45 14.32
N LYS A 241 12.53 19.57 13.10
CA LYS A 241 13.89 19.19 12.76
C LYS A 241 14.67 20.43 12.34
N LYS A 242 15.72 20.74 13.10
CA LYS A 242 16.62 21.88 12.85
C LYS A 242 18.00 21.39 12.47
N PHE A 243 18.48 21.83 11.33
CA PHE A 243 19.83 21.53 10.87
C PHE A 243 20.84 22.49 11.49
N SER A 244 22.06 22.02 11.67
CA SER A 244 23.18 22.89 12.07
C SER A 244 23.54 23.88 10.97
N ASN A 245 24.19 24.98 11.31
CA ASN A 245 24.56 26.02 10.35
C ASN A 245 25.42 25.47 9.20
N THR A 246 26.33 24.55 9.48
CA THR A 246 27.20 23.90 8.50
C THR A 246 26.38 23.16 7.44
N PHE A 247 25.37 22.40 7.85
CA PHE A 247 24.51 21.66 6.92
C PHE A 247 23.47 22.54 6.22
N LYS A 248 23.05 23.65 6.85
CA LYS A 248 22.23 24.67 6.17
C LYS A 248 22.93 25.31 4.99
N GLN A 249 24.23 25.58 5.10
CA GLN A 249 25.05 26.10 4.00
C GLN A 249 25.18 25.11 2.83
N GLN A 250 24.91 23.83 3.06
CA GLN A 250 24.87 22.78 2.04
C GLN A 250 23.47 22.60 1.42
N GLY A 251 22.53 23.50 1.70
CA GLY A 251 21.16 23.44 1.16
C GLY A 251 20.14 22.67 1.99
N ASN A 252 20.51 22.17 3.18
CA ASN A 252 19.53 21.54 4.07
C ASN A 252 18.65 22.60 4.75
N LEU A 253 17.35 22.38 4.77
CA LEU A 253 16.37 23.32 5.34
C LEU A 253 15.69 22.70 6.57
N ASP A 254 15.47 23.53 7.59
CA ASP A 254 14.65 23.16 8.74
C ASP A 254 13.28 22.68 8.28
N ASN A 255 12.72 21.70 8.98
CA ASN A 255 11.45 21.11 8.61
C ASN A 255 10.57 20.89 9.83
N GLN A 256 9.36 21.43 9.77
CA GLN A 256 8.30 21.17 10.74
C GLN A 256 7.24 20.29 10.11
N THR A 257 6.85 19.25 10.82
CA THR A 257 5.81 18.33 10.38
C THR A 257 4.75 18.19 11.47
N ILE A 258 3.51 18.40 11.08
CA ILE A 258 2.35 18.14 11.92
C ILE A 258 1.58 17.00 11.27
N LEU A 259 1.27 15.96 12.04
CA LEU A 259 0.40 14.87 11.60
C LEU A 259 -0.73 14.74 12.61
N VAL A 260 -1.96 14.92 12.14
CA VAL A 260 -3.19 14.64 12.88
C VAL A 260 -3.85 13.45 12.21
N ARG A 261 -4.15 12.40 12.96
CA ARG A 261 -4.89 11.24 12.45
C ARG A 261 -5.99 10.87 13.42
N SER A 262 -7.18 10.66 12.89
CA SER A 262 -8.30 10.10 13.63
C SER A 262 -8.92 8.93 12.89
N THR A 263 -9.20 7.86 13.60
CA THR A 263 -9.92 6.70 13.08
C THR A 263 -11.03 6.39 14.06
N SER A 264 -12.28 6.45 13.58
CA SER A 264 -13.46 6.22 14.40
C SER A 264 -14.37 5.18 13.77
N LYS A 265 -14.90 4.29 14.57
CA LYS A 265 -15.95 3.34 14.22
C LYS A 265 -17.18 3.64 15.05
N PHE A 266 -18.32 3.66 14.38
CA PHE A 266 -19.60 3.96 15.00
C PHE A 266 -20.57 2.84 14.73
N ARG A 267 -21.29 2.40 15.76
CA ARG A 267 -22.34 1.38 15.65
C ARG A 267 -23.51 1.77 16.55
N PHE A 268 -24.38 2.64 16.01
CA PHE A 268 -25.51 3.11 16.77
C PHE A 268 -26.73 2.22 16.58
N TRP A 269 -27.45 1.96 17.66
CA TRP A 269 -28.67 1.16 17.69
C TRP A 269 -28.53 -0.19 17.00
N ASP A 270 -27.46 -0.92 17.31
CA ASP A 270 -27.03 -2.20 16.68
C ASP A 270 -28.22 -3.07 16.21
N PRO A 271 -28.35 -3.38 14.92
CA PRO A 271 -27.44 -3.14 13.78
C PRO A 271 -27.90 -2.02 12.82
N ILE A 272 -28.49 -0.92 13.29
CA ILE A 272 -29.15 0.08 12.45
C ILE A 272 -28.14 0.94 11.70
N VAL A 273 -27.23 1.56 12.40
CA VAL A 273 -26.23 2.46 11.82
C VAL A 273 -24.85 1.91 12.09
N ASP A 274 -24.13 1.57 11.01
CA ASP A 274 -22.72 1.19 11.02
C ASP A 274 -21.93 2.23 10.22
N GLY A 275 -20.87 2.75 10.79
CA GLY A 275 -20.07 3.77 10.14
C GLY A 275 -18.63 3.76 10.57
N ASN A 276 -17.78 4.30 9.70
CA ASN A 276 -16.41 4.60 10.01
C ASN A 276 -16.02 5.99 9.48
N LEU A 277 -15.08 6.59 10.16
CA LEU A 277 -14.46 7.86 9.78
C LEU A 277 -12.95 7.69 9.87
N PHE A 278 -12.28 8.02 8.80
CA PHE A 278 -10.84 8.21 8.74
C PHE A 278 -10.55 9.66 8.41
N TYR A 279 -9.68 10.29 9.17
CA TYR A 279 -9.23 11.65 8.96
C TYR A 279 -7.72 11.73 9.20
N GLU A 280 -6.99 12.28 8.25
CA GLU A 280 -5.56 12.49 8.36
C GLU A 280 -5.17 13.81 7.68
N VAL A 281 -4.46 14.65 8.40
CA VAL A 281 -3.82 15.85 7.85
C VAL A 281 -2.37 15.87 8.25
N SER A 282 -1.50 16.13 7.27
CA SER A 282 -0.07 16.25 7.50
C SER A 282 0.56 17.34 6.64
N THR A 283 1.60 17.96 7.16
CA THR A 283 2.47 18.81 6.35
C THR A 283 3.57 17.96 5.74
N LYS A 284 3.84 18.14 4.45
CA LYS A 284 4.91 17.45 3.71
C LYS A 284 5.45 18.34 2.59
N ARG A 285 6.45 17.85 1.86
CA ARG A 285 6.82 18.40 0.57
C ARG A 285 6.23 17.56 -0.55
N SER A 286 5.74 18.21 -1.59
CA SER A 286 5.18 17.57 -2.79
C SER A 286 5.71 18.26 -4.03
N ALA A 287 5.84 17.51 -5.11
CA ALA A 287 6.22 18.01 -6.42
C ALA A 287 5.00 18.13 -7.33
N ARG A 288 5.10 18.93 -8.38
CA ARG A 288 4.22 18.82 -9.55
C ARG A 288 4.41 17.46 -10.18
N LEU A 289 3.42 17.01 -10.90
CA LEU A 289 3.44 15.75 -11.61
C LEU A 289 3.87 15.96 -13.06
N GLU A 290 4.60 14.99 -13.58
CA GLU A 290 4.99 14.92 -14.98
C GLU A 290 4.53 13.60 -15.56
N LYS A 291 3.87 13.63 -16.71
CA LYS A 291 3.43 12.45 -17.44
C LYS A 291 4.55 11.96 -18.34
N VAL A 292 4.93 10.69 -18.21
CA VAL A 292 5.98 10.08 -19.02
C VAL A 292 5.45 8.78 -19.63
N PHE A 293 5.61 8.64 -20.94
CA PHE A 293 5.27 7.44 -21.67
C PHE A 293 6.50 6.53 -21.74
N VAL A 294 6.40 5.36 -21.12
CA VAL A 294 7.49 4.39 -21.03
C VAL A 294 7.22 3.24 -22.00
N PRO A 295 8.18 2.90 -22.88
CA PRO A 295 8.03 1.77 -23.78
C PRO A 295 7.98 0.45 -23.01
N VAL A 296 7.06 -0.43 -23.41
CA VAL A 296 6.86 -1.76 -22.84
C VAL A 296 6.76 -2.78 -23.99
N PRO A 297 6.89 -4.10 -23.73
CA PRO A 297 6.69 -5.11 -24.78
C PRO A 297 5.35 -4.94 -25.48
N SER A 298 5.34 -5.04 -26.81
CA SER A 298 4.14 -4.86 -27.63
C SER A 298 2.98 -5.72 -27.15
N GLY A 299 1.80 -5.09 -27.04
CA GLY A 299 0.57 -5.70 -26.51
C GLY A 299 0.48 -5.76 -24.98
N THR A 300 1.46 -5.21 -24.24
CA THR A 300 1.42 -5.13 -22.76
C THR A 300 1.16 -3.72 -22.25
N GLY A 301 1.28 -2.72 -23.12
CA GLY A 301 0.98 -1.32 -22.81
C GLY A 301 -0.49 -0.97 -23.01
N ASN A 302 -0.83 0.24 -22.59
CA ASN A 302 -2.16 0.81 -22.73
C ASN A 302 -2.17 2.08 -23.60
N TYR A 303 -1.04 2.39 -24.23
CA TYR A 303 -0.89 3.46 -25.22
C TYR A 303 -0.08 2.98 -26.42
N LYS A 304 -0.37 3.57 -27.58
CA LYS A 304 0.33 3.38 -28.84
C LYS A 304 0.88 4.75 -29.29
N TYR A 305 2.13 4.78 -29.72
CA TYR A 305 2.74 5.97 -30.30
C TYR A 305 2.32 6.13 -31.75
N LEU A 306 1.80 7.30 -32.11
CA LEU A 306 1.33 7.63 -33.47
C LEU A 306 2.42 8.24 -34.37
N GLY A 307 3.58 8.57 -33.80
CA GLY A 307 4.67 9.32 -34.45
C GLY A 307 4.70 10.76 -34.00
N ASP A 308 5.78 11.45 -34.36
CA ASP A 308 5.94 12.90 -34.10
C ASP A 308 4.99 13.67 -35.02
N LEU A 309 3.84 14.10 -34.47
CA LEU A 309 2.77 14.75 -35.22
C LEU A 309 3.00 16.25 -35.43
N ASN A 310 3.85 16.84 -34.60
CA ASN A 310 4.14 18.30 -34.63
C ASN A 310 5.58 18.63 -35.06
N ASP A 311 6.37 17.61 -35.45
CA ASP A 311 7.77 17.72 -35.93
C ASP A 311 8.71 18.42 -34.93
N ASN A 312 8.44 18.31 -33.60
CA ASN A 312 9.27 18.93 -32.56
C ASN A 312 10.37 18.03 -31.98
N GLY A 313 10.37 16.74 -32.32
CA GLY A 313 11.32 15.72 -31.84
C GLY A 313 11.13 15.31 -30.39
N ILE A 314 10.04 15.71 -29.74
CA ILE A 314 9.69 15.38 -28.37
C ILE A 314 8.40 14.55 -28.40
N ALA A 315 8.37 13.42 -27.71
CA ALA A 315 7.17 12.59 -27.63
C ALA A 315 6.15 13.23 -26.67
N ASP A 316 5.20 13.98 -27.24
CA ASP A 316 4.16 14.71 -26.52
C ASP A 316 2.91 13.83 -26.25
N GLU A 317 2.10 14.22 -25.26
CA GLU A 317 0.89 13.48 -24.89
C GLU A 317 -0.09 13.29 -26.05
N GLU A 318 -0.13 14.21 -26.99
CA GLU A 318 -1.03 14.18 -28.15
C GLU A 318 -0.66 13.10 -29.18
N GLU A 319 0.58 12.65 -29.15
CA GLU A 319 1.14 11.64 -30.05
C GLU A 319 0.91 10.21 -29.58
N PHE A 320 0.23 10.04 -28.43
CA PHE A 320 -0.09 8.74 -27.88
C PHE A 320 -1.60 8.50 -27.86
N GLU A 321 -2.02 7.42 -28.48
CA GLU A 321 -3.40 6.96 -28.46
C GLU A 321 -3.60 5.88 -27.41
N GLN A 322 -4.64 6.01 -26.59
CA GLN A 322 -5.00 5.00 -25.61
C GLN A 322 -5.58 3.76 -26.30
N THR A 323 -5.10 2.59 -25.92
CA THR A 323 -5.54 1.30 -26.48
C THR A 323 -5.69 0.24 -25.38
N VAL A 324 -6.52 -0.77 -25.64
CA VAL A 324 -6.69 -1.91 -24.71
C VAL A 324 -5.74 -3.05 -25.04
N TYR A 325 -5.32 -3.20 -26.30
CA TYR A 325 -4.73 -4.46 -26.74
C TYR A 325 -3.35 -4.35 -27.40
N ASP A 326 -3.10 -3.29 -28.17
CA ASP A 326 -1.93 -3.18 -29.04
C ASP A 326 -0.94 -2.11 -28.56
N GLY A 327 -1.02 -1.79 -27.26
CA GLY A 327 -0.14 -0.80 -26.67
C GLY A 327 1.28 -1.30 -26.53
N ASP A 328 2.21 -0.43 -26.85
CA ASP A 328 3.65 -0.59 -26.68
C ASP A 328 4.25 0.47 -25.73
N PHE A 329 3.39 1.33 -25.16
CA PHE A 329 3.73 2.29 -24.12
C PHE A 329 2.76 2.22 -22.94
N THR A 330 3.28 2.59 -21.77
CA THR A 330 2.51 2.79 -20.53
C THR A 330 2.75 4.19 -20.00
N LEU A 331 1.65 4.90 -19.68
CA LEU A 331 1.73 6.20 -19.02
C LEU A 331 2.06 6.01 -17.55
N ILE A 332 3.16 6.60 -17.11
CA ILE A 332 3.50 6.73 -15.69
C ILE A 332 3.54 8.21 -15.32
N THR A 333 3.26 8.49 -14.05
CA THR A 333 3.34 9.85 -13.52
C THR A 333 4.49 9.90 -12.53
N ILE A 334 5.47 10.75 -12.80
CA ILE A 334 6.64 10.95 -11.94
C ILE A 334 6.59 12.34 -11.29
N PRO A 335 7.12 12.51 -10.07
CA PRO A 335 7.27 13.82 -9.46
C PRO A 335 8.37 14.60 -10.18
N SER A 336 8.15 15.89 -10.40
CA SER A 336 9.19 16.84 -10.88
C SER A 336 10.25 17.07 -9.80
N ASP A 337 11.39 17.64 -10.18
CA ASP A 337 12.50 17.92 -9.26
C ASP A 337 12.18 19.05 -8.26
N GLU A 338 11.18 19.87 -8.54
CA GLU A 338 10.81 21.00 -7.70
C GLU A 338 9.82 20.59 -6.60
N LEU A 339 10.26 20.69 -5.33
CA LEU A 339 9.48 20.31 -4.17
C LEU A 339 8.90 21.52 -3.45
N PHE A 340 7.60 21.58 -3.31
CA PHE A 340 6.86 22.62 -2.58
C PHE A 340 6.41 22.12 -1.20
N PRO A 341 6.42 22.97 -0.17
CA PRO A 341 5.75 22.66 1.09
C PRO A 341 4.24 22.64 0.86
N VAL A 342 3.58 21.59 1.30
CA VAL A 342 2.14 21.39 1.13
C VAL A 342 1.50 20.84 2.39
N ILE A 343 0.20 21.08 2.53
CA ILE A 343 -0.68 20.36 3.44
C ILE A 343 -1.31 19.23 2.64
N GLN A 344 -1.19 18.01 3.14
CA GLN A 344 -1.92 16.85 2.65
C GLN A 344 -3.06 16.52 3.59
N LEU A 345 -4.27 16.54 3.07
CA LEU A 345 -5.47 16.02 3.72
C LEU A 345 -5.89 14.70 3.05
N LYS A 346 -6.28 13.74 3.87
CA LYS A 346 -6.99 12.52 3.46
C LYS A 346 -8.12 12.29 4.45
N THR A 347 -9.34 12.29 3.98
CA THR A 347 -10.48 11.93 4.81
C THR A 347 -11.42 11.02 4.04
N SER A 348 -11.97 10.04 4.73
CA SER A 348 -13.01 9.19 4.18
C SER A 348 -14.00 8.81 5.26
N THR A 349 -15.26 8.76 4.88
CA THR A 349 -16.32 8.29 5.76
C THR A 349 -17.22 7.33 4.99
N ARG A 350 -17.67 6.30 5.68
CA ARG A 350 -18.65 5.34 5.18
C ARG A 350 -19.73 5.16 6.24
N TRP A 351 -20.98 5.25 5.81
CA TRP A 351 -22.16 5.06 6.66
C TRP A 351 -23.12 4.10 5.98
N LYS A 352 -23.50 3.06 6.70
CA LYS A 352 -24.55 2.14 6.29
C LYS A 352 -25.70 2.20 7.29
N ILE A 353 -26.91 2.48 6.78
CA ILE A 353 -28.11 2.57 7.59
C ILE A 353 -29.11 1.50 7.11
N LYS A 354 -29.60 0.70 8.06
CA LYS A 354 -30.62 -0.33 7.81
C LYS A 354 -31.89 0.08 8.55
N TYR A 355 -32.91 0.41 7.81
CA TYR A 355 -34.16 0.95 8.39
C TYR A 355 -35.07 -0.12 9.00
N ALA A 356 -34.78 -1.40 8.77
CA ALA A 356 -35.60 -2.54 9.18
C ALA A 356 -35.96 -2.61 10.69
N THR A 357 -35.14 -1.99 11.53
CA THR A 357 -35.25 -2.10 13.00
C THR A 357 -35.59 -0.78 13.69
N ILE A 358 -35.70 0.32 12.94
CA ILE A 358 -36.01 1.65 13.49
C ILE A 358 -37.49 1.77 13.87
N PHE A 359 -38.37 1.15 13.12
CA PHE A 359 -39.80 1.29 13.26
C PHE A 359 -40.46 -0.03 13.70
N ASP A 360 -41.57 0.08 14.44
CA ASP A 360 -42.36 -1.08 14.80
C ASP A 360 -42.77 -1.84 13.52
N LYS A 361 -42.52 -3.16 13.54
CA LYS A 361 -42.77 -4.08 12.40
C LYS A 361 -44.23 -4.06 11.94
N ASN A 362 -45.14 -3.71 12.81
CA ASN A 362 -46.59 -3.67 12.55
C ASN A 362 -47.08 -2.29 12.12
N SER A 363 -46.22 -1.27 12.10
CA SER A 363 -46.59 0.06 11.62
C SER A 363 -46.51 0.13 10.09
N LEU A 364 -47.31 1.01 9.49
CA LEU A 364 -47.30 1.23 8.03
C LEU A 364 -45.92 1.73 7.55
N LEU A 365 -45.28 2.61 8.34
CA LEU A 365 -43.92 3.08 8.09
C LEU A 365 -42.90 1.96 8.24
N GLY A 366 -43.04 1.09 9.24
CA GLY A 366 -42.16 -0.07 9.42
C GLY A 366 -42.23 -1.04 8.24
N THR A 367 -43.41 -1.29 7.71
CA THR A 367 -43.60 -2.18 6.54
C THR A 367 -42.92 -1.61 5.28
N ILE A 368 -43.03 -0.29 5.02
CA ILE A 368 -42.45 0.37 3.85
C ILE A 368 -40.91 0.50 3.99
N LEU A 369 -40.40 0.82 5.18
CA LEU A 369 -38.98 1.11 5.38
C LEU A 369 -38.14 -0.13 5.68
N LYS A 370 -38.76 -1.24 6.13
CA LYS A 370 -38.07 -2.50 6.42
C LYS A 370 -37.15 -3.01 5.30
N PRO A 371 -37.55 -2.98 4.02
CA PRO A 371 -36.69 -3.46 2.92
C PRO A 371 -35.58 -2.47 2.54
N LEU A 372 -35.60 -1.25 3.11
CA LEU A 372 -34.67 -0.20 2.71
C LEU A 372 -33.36 -0.27 3.51
N SER A 373 -32.25 -0.06 2.80
CA SER A 373 -30.97 0.29 3.39
C SER A 373 -30.25 1.33 2.53
N THR A 374 -29.38 2.12 3.15
CA THR A 374 -28.57 3.10 2.43
C THR A 374 -27.12 2.95 2.80
N GLU A 375 -26.24 3.24 1.85
CA GLU A 375 -24.79 3.29 2.07
C GLU A 375 -24.23 4.54 1.44
N THR A 376 -23.56 5.36 2.26
CA THR A 376 -22.88 6.58 1.84
C THR A 376 -21.39 6.39 1.99
N VAL A 377 -20.62 6.70 0.96
CA VAL A 377 -19.15 6.77 1.00
C VAL A 377 -18.74 8.15 0.52
N TRP A 378 -17.92 8.82 1.32
CA TRP A 378 -17.36 10.11 0.93
C TRP A 378 -15.86 10.12 1.23
N ARG A 379 -15.06 10.46 0.22
CA ARG A 379 -13.60 10.51 0.31
C ARG A 379 -13.08 11.80 -0.29
N ILE A 380 -12.24 12.48 0.45
CA ILE A 380 -11.56 13.69 0.02
C ILE A 380 -10.06 13.49 0.20
N GLU A 381 -9.30 13.82 -0.82
CA GLU A 381 -7.85 13.94 -0.75
C GLU A 381 -7.45 15.28 -1.36
N GLU A 382 -6.56 15.99 -0.69
CA GLU A 382 -6.09 17.30 -1.14
C GLU A 382 -4.62 17.45 -0.79
N ASN A 383 -3.83 17.84 -1.78
CA ASN A 383 -2.47 18.32 -1.60
C ASN A 383 -2.45 19.79 -2.02
N THR A 384 -2.30 20.70 -1.07
CA THR A 384 -2.44 22.13 -1.35
C THR A 384 -1.30 22.94 -0.77
N ARG A 385 -0.96 24.04 -1.44
CA ARG A 385 -0.04 25.08 -0.98
C ARG A 385 -0.74 26.14 -0.14
N GLU A 386 -2.01 25.91 0.23
CA GLU A 386 -2.75 26.84 1.10
C GLU A 386 -1.97 27.07 2.41
N THR A 387 -1.78 28.33 2.76
CA THR A 387 -1.02 28.74 3.94
C THR A 387 -1.88 28.86 5.19
N ASP A 388 -3.19 29.03 5.01
CA ASP A 388 -4.15 29.03 6.11
C ASP A 388 -4.52 27.60 6.47
N PHE A 389 -3.82 27.04 7.47
CA PHE A 389 -4.03 25.67 7.94
C PHE A 389 -5.48 25.40 8.36
N SER A 390 -6.18 26.41 8.93
CA SER A 390 -7.54 26.24 9.45
C SER A 390 -8.53 25.81 8.37
N LYS A 391 -8.40 26.34 7.16
CA LYS A 391 -9.27 26.01 6.02
C LYS A 391 -9.22 24.53 5.65
N ILE A 392 -8.02 23.94 5.68
CA ILE A 392 -7.82 22.55 5.35
C ILE A 392 -8.21 21.65 6.51
N TYR A 393 -7.79 21.99 7.74
CA TYR A 393 -8.08 21.18 8.93
C TYR A 393 -9.58 21.12 9.25
N PHE A 394 -10.34 22.20 9.00
CA PHE A 394 -11.79 22.21 9.23
C PHE A 394 -12.62 21.89 7.98
N LEU A 395 -12.00 21.34 6.92
CA LEU A 395 -12.69 20.87 5.72
C LEU A 395 -13.53 21.97 5.03
N HIS A 396 -12.98 23.16 4.85
CA HIS A 396 -13.63 24.21 4.06
C HIS A 396 -13.59 23.83 2.58
N LEU A 397 -14.61 23.10 2.11
CA LEU A 397 -14.65 22.50 0.77
C LEU A 397 -14.58 23.52 -0.37
N SER A 398 -14.93 24.78 -0.13
CA SER A 398 -14.80 25.89 -1.08
C SER A 398 -13.35 26.23 -1.42
N ASP A 399 -12.41 25.89 -0.51
CA ASP A 399 -10.98 26.15 -0.67
C ASP A 399 -10.22 24.94 -1.24
N PHE A 400 -10.94 23.86 -1.64
CA PHE A 400 -10.36 22.67 -2.26
C PHE A 400 -10.47 22.71 -3.76
N GLN A 401 -9.50 22.09 -4.43
CA GLN A 401 -9.38 22.05 -5.90
C GLN A 401 -9.36 23.46 -6.52
N VAL A 402 -8.61 24.37 -5.89
CA VAL A 402 -8.43 25.76 -6.35
C VAL A 402 -7.15 25.84 -7.18
N GLU A 403 -7.25 26.39 -8.39
CA GLU A 403 -6.12 26.63 -9.28
C GLU A 403 -5.07 27.55 -8.63
N GLY A 404 -3.79 27.20 -8.81
CA GLY A 404 -2.66 27.91 -8.20
C GLY A 404 -2.37 27.50 -6.75
N LYS A 405 -3.30 26.81 -6.06
CA LYS A 405 -3.12 26.30 -4.71
C LYS A 405 -3.05 24.79 -4.65
N THR A 406 -3.97 24.10 -5.30
CA THR A 406 -4.04 22.63 -5.30
C THR A 406 -3.05 22.04 -6.29
N ILE A 407 -2.19 21.14 -5.81
CA ILE A 407 -1.32 20.32 -6.67
C ILE A 407 -2.08 19.08 -7.14
N ASN A 408 -2.78 18.43 -6.22
CA ASN A 408 -3.60 17.24 -6.53
C ASN A 408 -4.78 17.17 -5.56
N GLY A 409 -5.99 17.07 -6.10
CA GLY A 409 -7.23 16.99 -5.35
C GLY A 409 -8.17 15.91 -5.89
N LEU A 410 -8.81 15.19 -4.99
CA LEU A 410 -9.84 14.20 -5.25
C LEU A 410 -11.02 14.43 -4.30
N ASN A 411 -12.24 14.50 -4.85
CA ASN A 411 -13.48 14.47 -4.07
C ASN A 411 -14.40 13.41 -4.67
N TYR A 412 -14.52 12.29 -3.99
CA TYR A 412 -15.35 11.16 -4.38
C TYR A 412 -16.53 11.02 -3.43
N PHE A 413 -17.74 11.05 -3.97
CA PHE A 413 -18.99 10.83 -3.24
C PHE A 413 -19.76 9.69 -3.89
N GLN A 414 -20.24 8.74 -3.09
CA GLN A 414 -21.14 7.66 -3.52
C GLN A 414 -22.30 7.55 -2.54
N GLN A 415 -23.51 7.44 -3.08
CA GLN A 415 -24.72 7.15 -2.36
C GLN A 415 -25.43 5.97 -3.00
N ASP A 416 -25.63 4.91 -2.23
CA ASP A 416 -26.42 3.75 -2.61
C ASP A 416 -27.73 3.72 -1.81
N PHE A 417 -28.82 3.46 -2.51
CA PHE A 417 -30.13 3.13 -1.94
C PHE A 417 -30.49 1.71 -2.35
N PHE A 418 -30.76 0.86 -1.38
CA PHE A 418 -31.13 -0.52 -1.63
C PHE A 418 -32.57 -0.77 -1.18
N ILE A 419 -33.28 -1.57 -1.98
CA ILE A 419 -34.56 -2.17 -1.62
C ILE A 419 -34.35 -3.68 -1.69
N ASN A 420 -34.65 -4.39 -0.60
CA ASN A 420 -34.42 -5.83 -0.47
C ASN A 420 -32.99 -6.27 -0.80
N GLU A 421 -31.98 -5.56 -0.27
CA GLU A 421 -30.54 -5.75 -0.57
C GLU A 421 -30.11 -7.22 -0.65
N ASN A 422 -30.56 -8.04 0.29
CA ASN A 422 -30.17 -9.45 0.43
C ASN A 422 -31.17 -10.44 -0.18
N SER A 423 -32.24 -9.95 -0.81
CA SER A 423 -33.22 -10.82 -1.44
C SER A 423 -32.68 -11.38 -2.75
N GLN A 424 -32.87 -12.68 -2.93
CA GLN A 424 -32.58 -13.34 -4.21
C GLN A 424 -33.75 -13.26 -5.18
N GLU A 425 -34.97 -13.02 -4.68
CA GLU A 425 -36.19 -12.97 -5.50
C GLU A 425 -36.29 -11.67 -6.26
N LEU A 426 -36.15 -10.54 -5.54
CA LEU A 426 -36.19 -9.21 -6.14
C LEU A 426 -35.42 -8.23 -5.29
N SER A 427 -34.47 -7.52 -5.90
CA SER A 427 -33.71 -6.46 -5.25
C SER A 427 -33.47 -5.29 -6.22
N PHE A 428 -33.45 -4.09 -5.66
CA PHE A 428 -33.12 -2.86 -6.39
C PHE A 428 -31.95 -2.18 -5.70
N ARG A 429 -31.07 -1.60 -6.52
CA ARG A 429 -30.02 -0.69 -6.07
C ARG A 429 -29.99 0.53 -6.97
N PHE A 430 -30.28 1.68 -6.40
CA PHE A 430 -29.99 2.95 -7.04
C PHE A 430 -28.65 3.46 -6.52
N ARG A 431 -27.71 3.77 -7.43
CA ARG A 431 -26.40 4.31 -7.13
C ARG A 431 -26.22 5.67 -7.77
N PHE A 432 -25.74 6.60 -6.98
CA PHE A 432 -25.22 7.88 -7.42
C PHE A 432 -23.74 7.97 -7.03
N THR A 433 -22.85 8.19 -8.01
CA THR A 433 -21.45 8.51 -7.74
C THR A 433 -21.08 9.84 -8.37
N GLN A 434 -20.20 10.56 -7.72
CA GLN A 434 -19.60 11.79 -8.22
C GLN A 434 -18.13 11.78 -7.86
N ASN A 435 -17.27 12.01 -8.86
CA ASN A 435 -15.83 12.09 -8.69
C ASN A 435 -15.33 13.37 -9.36
N LYS A 436 -14.76 14.27 -8.54
CA LYS A 436 -14.09 15.49 -9.01
C LYS A 436 -12.60 15.34 -8.77
N ARG A 437 -11.80 15.60 -9.79
CA ARG A 437 -10.35 15.54 -9.74
C ARG A 437 -9.75 16.84 -10.25
N MET A 438 -8.61 17.20 -9.68
CA MET A 438 -7.76 18.28 -10.16
C MET A 438 -6.31 17.87 -9.96
N SER A 439 -5.49 18.04 -10.98
CA SER A 439 -4.05 17.77 -10.92
C SER A 439 -3.28 18.87 -11.62
N GLU A 440 -2.25 19.39 -10.98
CA GLU A 440 -1.32 20.35 -11.57
C GLU A 440 -0.14 19.59 -12.16
N TYR A 441 -0.05 19.59 -13.48
CA TYR A 441 1.08 19.06 -14.23
C TYR A 441 2.04 20.20 -14.62
N TYR A 442 3.20 19.84 -15.15
CA TYR A 442 4.17 20.81 -15.63
C TYR A 442 3.59 21.71 -16.74
N ASN A 443 2.78 21.16 -17.63
CA ASN A 443 2.15 21.83 -18.77
C ASN A 443 0.82 22.53 -18.44
N GLY A 444 0.34 22.48 -17.19
CA GLY A 444 -0.89 23.14 -16.76
C GLY A 444 -1.77 22.28 -15.85
N VAL A 445 -3.01 22.72 -15.66
CA VAL A 445 -3.98 22.10 -14.75
C VAL A 445 -4.96 21.25 -15.54
N GLU A 446 -5.12 20.00 -15.12
CA GLU A 446 -6.16 19.09 -15.61
C GLU A 446 -7.28 18.98 -14.57
N ARG A 447 -8.53 19.11 -15.00
CA ARG A 447 -9.73 18.94 -14.18
C ARG A 447 -10.59 17.84 -14.76
N GLY A 448 -10.99 16.88 -13.91
CA GLY A 448 -11.89 15.82 -14.28
C GLY A 448 -13.15 15.84 -13.43
N TYR A 449 -14.28 15.59 -14.07
CA TYR A 449 -15.56 15.41 -13.40
C TYR A 449 -16.26 14.18 -13.98
N ASN A 450 -16.50 13.18 -13.14
CA ASN A 450 -17.24 12.00 -13.52
C ASN A 450 -18.43 11.83 -12.57
N ARG A 451 -19.62 11.60 -13.14
CA ARG A 451 -20.84 11.34 -12.41
C ARG A 451 -21.56 10.15 -13.02
N GLU A 452 -21.89 9.17 -12.19
CA GLU A 452 -22.71 8.03 -12.56
C GLU A 452 -24.04 8.05 -11.80
N ARG A 453 -25.13 7.75 -12.50
CA ARG A 453 -26.43 7.40 -11.95
C ARG A 453 -26.80 6.05 -12.50
N SER A 454 -26.96 5.06 -11.64
CA SER A 454 -27.33 3.72 -12.10
C SER A 454 -28.44 3.12 -11.25
N LEU A 455 -29.33 2.42 -11.94
CA LEU A 455 -30.37 1.60 -11.33
C LEU A 455 -30.11 0.16 -11.71
N ARG A 456 -29.87 -0.68 -10.71
CA ARG A 456 -29.76 -2.12 -10.86
C ARG A 456 -31.00 -2.81 -10.34
N ILE A 457 -31.58 -3.66 -11.17
CA ILE A 457 -32.72 -4.52 -10.85
C ILE A 457 -32.22 -5.95 -10.93
N ARG A 458 -32.37 -6.72 -9.89
CA ARG A 458 -32.13 -8.17 -9.88
C ARG A 458 -33.44 -8.88 -9.56
N PHE A 459 -33.75 -9.89 -10.33
CA PHE A 459 -34.88 -10.74 -10.01
C PHE A 459 -34.63 -12.18 -10.44
N ARG A 460 -35.22 -13.09 -9.69
CA ARG A 460 -35.20 -14.52 -9.97
C ARG A 460 -36.49 -14.87 -10.73
N MET A 461 -36.34 -15.31 -11.99
CA MET A 461 -37.48 -15.71 -12.83
C MET A 461 -38.02 -17.06 -12.39
N VAL A 462 -37.15 -18.03 -12.25
CA VAL A 462 -37.38 -19.36 -11.70
C VAL A 462 -36.16 -19.74 -10.84
N LYS A 463 -36.23 -20.88 -10.12
CA LYS A 463 -35.20 -21.30 -9.17
C LYS A 463 -33.77 -21.28 -9.78
N GLU A 464 -33.67 -21.69 -11.03
CA GLU A 464 -32.42 -21.85 -11.76
C GLU A 464 -32.06 -20.62 -12.60
N MET A 465 -32.99 -19.66 -12.79
CA MET A 465 -32.82 -18.55 -13.73
C MET A 465 -32.99 -17.20 -13.04
N SER A 466 -31.98 -16.36 -13.15
CA SER A 466 -31.96 -14.98 -12.65
C SER A 466 -31.64 -13.98 -13.74
N ASN A 467 -32.14 -12.77 -13.58
CA ASN A 467 -31.80 -11.63 -14.43
C ASN A 467 -31.24 -10.50 -13.58
N GLN A 468 -30.24 -9.79 -14.12
CA GLN A 468 -29.78 -8.51 -13.64
C GLN A 468 -29.85 -7.50 -14.78
N THR A 469 -30.61 -6.45 -14.58
CA THR A 469 -30.71 -5.32 -15.53
C THR A 469 -30.12 -4.07 -14.89
N ASP A 470 -29.17 -3.45 -15.57
CA ASP A 470 -28.49 -2.21 -15.17
C ASP A 470 -28.88 -1.11 -16.18
N LEU A 471 -29.46 -0.03 -15.69
CA LEU A 471 -29.64 1.23 -16.41
C LEU A 471 -28.61 2.21 -15.89
N THR A 472 -27.80 2.79 -16.77
CA THR A 472 -26.68 3.64 -16.37
C THR A 472 -26.66 4.92 -17.21
N ASN A 473 -26.49 6.05 -16.52
CA ASN A 473 -26.22 7.35 -17.11
C ASN A 473 -24.90 7.86 -16.52
N ILE A 474 -23.91 8.09 -17.37
CA ILE A 474 -22.58 8.59 -16.99
C ILE A 474 -22.38 9.94 -17.66
N THR A 475 -21.84 10.89 -16.91
CA THR A 475 -21.30 12.15 -17.43
C THR A 475 -19.81 12.15 -17.13
N ASP A 476 -18.96 12.27 -18.14
CA ASP A 476 -17.50 12.32 -17.99
C ASP A 476 -16.96 13.56 -18.70
N ASN A 477 -16.54 14.54 -17.91
CA ASN A 477 -15.96 15.78 -18.41
C ASN A 477 -14.49 15.84 -18.01
N ALA A 478 -13.64 16.14 -18.94
CA ALA A 478 -12.24 16.45 -18.69
C ALA A 478 -11.87 17.75 -19.39
N ILE A 479 -11.22 18.65 -18.65
CA ILE A 479 -10.62 19.86 -19.18
C ILE A 479 -9.12 19.69 -19.01
N ALA A 480 -8.44 19.46 -20.12
CA ALA A 480 -6.98 19.34 -20.18
C ALA A 480 -6.33 20.71 -20.36
N PRO A 481 -5.03 20.88 -20.10
CA PRO A 481 -4.30 22.09 -20.43
C PRO A 481 -4.47 22.50 -21.89
N VAL A 482 -4.33 23.79 -22.19
CA VAL A 482 -4.50 24.35 -23.56
C VAL A 482 -3.59 23.67 -24.60
N SER A 483 -2.47 23.13 -24.16
CA SER A 483 -1.53 22.35 -24.97
C SER A 483 -1.98 20.91 -25.24
N SER A 484 -3.14 20.48 -24.78
CA SER A 484 -3.64 19.11 -24.94
C SER A 484 -5.02 19.10 -25.60
N THR A 485 -5.19 18.27 -26.62
CA THR A 485 -6.47 18.06 -27.35
C THR A 485 -7.42 17.11 -26.63
N ARG A 486 -7.10 16.67 -25.42
CA ARG A 486 -7.86 15.61 -24.69
C ARG A 486 -9.00 16.12 -23.83
N SER A 487 -9.42 17.36 -24.01
CA SER A 487 -10.64 17.87 -23.39
C SER A 487 -11.87 17.20 -23.99
N ARG A 488 -12.84 16.82 -23.12
CA ARG A 488 -14.06 16.11 -23.52
C ARG A 488 -15.23 16.43 -22.60
N SER A 489 -16.42 16.25 -23.12
CA SER A 489 -17.69 16.36 -22.38
C SER A 489 -18.64 15.25 -22.81
N ILE A 490 -18.48 14.08 -22.22
CA ILE A 490 -19.17 12.85 -22.64
C ILE A 490 -20.38 12.61 -21.75
N THR A 491 -21.51 12.29 -22.40
CA THR A 491 -22.69 11.71 -21.75
C THR A 491 -22.94 10.33 -22.34
N ASP A 492 -22.93 9.29 -21.49
CA ASP A 492 -23.20 7.91 -21.86
C ASP A 492 -24.48 7.42 -21.19
N ASN A 493 -25.41 6.90 -21.98
CA ASN A 493 -26.66 6.28 -21.54
C ASN A 493 -26.71 4.85 -22.04
N ASN A 494 -26.78 3.89 -21.13
CA ASN A 494 -26.80 2.49 -21.52
C ASN A 494 -27.76 1.65 -20.66
N ILE A 495 -28.24 0.57 -21.26
CA ILE A 495 -29.04 -0.47 -20.63
C ILE A 495 -28.35 -1.80 -20.91
N ALA A 496 -28.08 -2.56 -19.86
CA ALA A 496 -27.51 -3.88 -19.94
C ALA A 496 -28.39 -4.88 -19.17
N SER A 497 -28.78 -5.97 -19.82
CA SER A 497 -29.55 -7.04 -19.19
C SER A 497 -28.80 -8.36 -19.30
N ASP A 498 -28.49 -8.98 -18.14
CA ASP A 498 -27.74 -10.23 -18.01
C ASP A 498 -28.65 -11.32 -17.44
N PHE A 499 -28.85 -12.36 -18.19
CA PHE A 499 -29.59 -13.56 -17.83
C PHE A 499 -28.60 -14.65 -17.46
N SER A 500 -28.77 -15.28 -16.31
CA SER A 500 -27.96 -16.38 -15.82
C SER A 500 -28.84 -17.58 -15.52
N TYR A 501 -28.58 -18.70 -16.19
CA TYR A 501 -29.26 -19.98 -16.01
C TYR A 501 -28.27 -20.96 -15.34
N ARG A 502 -28.66 -21.47 -14.18
CA ARG A 502 -27.86 -22.39 -13.35
C ARG A 502 -28.70 -23.63 -13.01
N PRO A 503 -28.77 -24.62 -13.92
CA PRO A 503 -29.50 -25.85 -13.66
C PRO A 503 -28.90 -26.64 -12.49
N GLU A 504 -27.57 -26.55 -12.35
CA GLU A 504 -26.81 -27.18 -11.27
C GLU A 504 -25.76 -26.20 -10.73
N SER A 505 -25.25 -26.46 -9.54
CA SER A 505 -24.19 -25.64 -8.91
C SER A 505 -22.88 -25.61 -9.70
N THR A 506 -22.68 -26.60 -10.57
CA THR A 506 -21.47 -26.77 -11.39
C THR A 506 -21.56 -26.10 -12.75
N LEU A 507 -22.78 -25.80 -13.23
CA LEU A 507 -23.00 -25.27 -14.57
C LEU A 507 -23.75 -23.95 -14.54
N GLU A 508 -23.20 -22.94 -15.21
CA GLU A 508 -23.86 -21.67 -15.47
C GLU A 508 -23.77 -21.31 -16.97
N VAL A 509 -24.89 -20.95 -17.55
CA VAL A 509 -24.98 -20.36 -18.87
C VAL A 509 -25.54 -18.95 -18.75
N GLY A 510 -24.78 -17.94 -19.20
CA GLY A 510 -25.18 -16.54 -19.16
C GLY A 510 -25.37 -15.98 -20.56
N PHE A 511 -26.37 -15.08 -20.70
CA PHE A 511 -26.60 -14.30 -21.90
C PHE A 511 -26.82 -12.85 -21.52
N LYS A 512 -26.02 -11.92 -22.08
CA LYS A 512 -26.09 -10.50 -21.79
C LYS A 512 -26.31 -9.70 -23.07
N VAL A 513 -27.22 -8.75 -23.01
CA VAL A 513 -27.45 -7.75 -24.05
C VAL A 513 -27.14 -6.38 -23.46
N LYS A 514 -26.43 -5.54 -24.21
CA LYS A 514 -26.16 -4.14 -23.84
C LYS A 514 -26.48 -3.27 -25.06
N VAL A 515 -27.24 -2.22 -24.84
CA VAL A 515 -27.49 -1.15 -25.81
C VAL A 515 -27.23 0.19 -25.16
N GLY A 516 -26.65 1.11 -25.90
CA GLY A 516 -26.31 2.42 -25.35
C GLY A 516 -26.03 3.46 -26.44
N ARG A 517 -26.03 4.70 -26.00
CA ARG A 517 -25.63 5.86 -26.79
C ARG A 517 -24.72 6.74 -25.97
N SER A 518 -23.58 7.06 -26.54
CA SER A 518 -22.59 7.96 -25.97
C SER A 518 -22.41 9.16 -26.88
N GLU A 519 -22.33 10.35 -26.30
CA GLU A 519 -22.23 11.62 -27.02
C GLU A 519 -21.11 12.48 -26.37
N ASP A 520 -20.16 12.92 -27.17
CA ASP A 520 -19.18 13.95 -26.77
C ASP A 520 -19.58 15.28 -27.39
N THR A 521 -19.91 16.24 -26.54
CA THR A 521 -20.33 17.59 -26.91
C THR A 521 -19.20 18.62 -26.88
N TYR A 522 -17.97 18.20 -26.55
CA TYR A 522 -16.81 19.13 -26.52
C TYR A 522 -16.39 19.60 -27.92
N PRO A 523 -16.34 18.74 -28.96
CA PRO A 523 -16.08 19.20 -30.32
C PRO A 523 -17.23 20.08 -30.83
N GLU A 524 -16.92 21.02 -31.73
CA GLU A 524 -17.91 21.90 -32.37
C GLU A 524 -19.04 21.10 -33.02
N ASN A 525 -18.70 19.96 -33.64
CA ASN A 525 -19.67 18.96 -34.14
C ASN A 525 -19.65 17.78 -33.15
N PRO A 526 -20.75 17.54 -32.40
CA PRO A 526 -20.81 16.45 -31.43
C PRO A 526 -20.57 15.08 -32.05
N THR A 527 -19.74 14.28 -31.40
CA THR A 527 -19.48 12.89 -31.80
C THR A 527 -20.45 11.97 -31.07
N ILE A 528 -21.21 11.19 -31.80
CA ILE A 528 -22.23 10.27 -31.27
C ILE A 528 -21.86 8.84 -31.64
N ILE A 529 -21.88 7.94 -30.66
CA ILE A 529 -21.67 6.50 -30.83
C ILE A 529 -22.89 5.74 -30.30
N ASP A 530 -23.50 4.95 -31.17
CA ASP A 530 -24.52 3.96 -30.78
C ASP A 530 -23.85 2.59 -30.61
N LEU A 531 -24.08 1.96 -29.44
CA LEU A 531 -23.54 0.66 -29.08
C LEU A 531 -24.63 -0.40 -29.01
N ASN A 532 -24.39 -1.54 -29.65
CA ASN A 532 -25.17 -2.77 -29.48
C ASN A 532 -24.21 -3.94 -29.22
N SER A 533 -24.36 -4.61 -28.10
CA SER A 533 -23.48 -5.75 -27.72
C SER A 533 -24.31 -6.91 -27.21
N GLN A 534 -23.94 -8.12 -27.65
CA GLN A 534 -24.46 -9.39 -27.15
C GLN A 534 -23.28 -10.24 -26.69
N SER A 535 -23.40 -10.84 -25.52
CA SER A 535 -22.39 -11.79 -25.03
C SER A 535 -23.02 -13.05 -24.45
N MET A 536 -22.33 -14.16 -24.65
CA MET A 536 -22.69 -15.46 -24.06
C MET A 536 -21.55 -15.90 -23.16
N ARG A 537 -21.90 -16.44 -22.01
CA ARG A 537 -20.96 -16.94 -21.00
C ARG A 537 -21.33 -18.37 -20.63
N PHE A 538 -20.34 -19.25 -20.63
CA PHE A 538 -20.46 -20.63 -20.20
C PHE A 538 -19.42 -20.89 -19.10
N ASN A 539 -19.84 -21.25 -17.90
CA ASN A 539 -19.00 -21.60 -16.78
C ASN A 539 -19.30 -23.03 -16.36
N LEU A 540 -18.31 -23.89 -16.37
CA LEU A 540 -18.39 -25.27 -15.89
C LEU A 540 -17.34 -25.50 -14.79
N SER A 541 -17.79 -25.87 -13.61
CA SER A 541 -16.94 -26.18 -12.47
C SER A 541 -16.81 -27.69 -12.32
N PHE A 542 -15.58 -28.19 -12.32
CA PHE A 542 -15.25 -29.58 -12.00
C PHE A 542 -15.05 -29.69 -10.49
N THR A 543 -15.92 -30.39 -9.80
CA THR A 543 -15.90 -30.48 -8.35
C THR A 543 -14.50 -30.77 -7.81
N SER A 544 -13.95 -29.85 -7.02
CA SER A 544 -12.60 -29.87 -6.42
C SER A 544 -11.39 -29.93 -7.39
N LYS A 545 -11.61 -29.97 -8.71
CA LYS A 545 -10.53 -30.14 -9.70
C LYS A 545 -10.24 -28.93 -10.56
N GLY A 546 -11.24 -28.10 -10.86
CA GLY A 546 -11.00 -26.95 -11.71
C GLY A 546 -12.24 -26.30 -12.28
N ARG A 547 -12.03 -25.42 -13.28
CA ARG A 547 -13.10 -24.65 -13.91
C ARG A 547 -12.77 -24.37 -15.37
N LEU A 548 -13.80 -24.46 -16.22
CA LEU A 548 -13.78 -23.99 -17.60
C LEU A 548 -14.72 -22.79 -17.73
N ARG A 549 -14.21 -21.68 -18.26
CA ARG A 549 -15.01 -20.51 -18.61
C ARG A 549 -14.81 -20.18 -20.07
N ILE A 550 -15.92 -20.06 -20.80
CA ILE A 550 -15.96 -19.59 -22.18
C ILE A 550 -16.83 -18.35 -22.24
N GLU A 551 -16.37 -17.34 -22.94
CA GLU A 551 -17.07 -16.08 -23.15
C GLU A 551 -16.98 -15.70 -24.64
N LEU A 552 -18.11 -15.40 -25.23
CA LEU A 552 -18.24 -14.96 -26.61
C LEU A 552 -18.95 -13.62 -26.60
N GLU A 553 -18.41 -12.64 -27.26
CA GLU A 553 -19.02 -11.30 -27.37
C GLU A 553 -19.00 -10.82 -28.82
N ARG A 554 -20.14 -10.28 -29.26
CA ARG A 554 -20.25 -9.48 -30.47
C ARG A 554 -20.72 -8.09 -30.06
N SER A 555 -19.97 -7.07 -30.46
CA SER A 555 -20.40 -5.67 -30.31
C SER A 555 -20.37 -4.93 -31.65
N GLU A 556 -21.25 -3.99 -31.80
CA GLU A 556 -21.35 -3.13 -32.99
C GLU A 556 -21.44 -1.68 -32.52
N LEU A 557 -20.47 -0.85 -32.97
CA LEU A 557 -20.40 0.57 -32.70
C LEU A 557 -20.68 1.32 -34.00
N ILE A 558 -21.68 2.19 -33.98
CA ILE A 558 -22.06 3.03 -35.11
C ILE A 558 -21.75 4.48 -34.73
N ALA A 559 -20.86 5.12 -35.48
CA ALA A 559 -20.50 6.51 -35.29
C ALA A 559 -21.20 7.40 -36.31
N ASN A 560 -21.54 8.63 -35.91
CA ASN A 560 -22.07 9.67 -36.81
C ASN A 560 -20.98 10.37 -37.62
N THR A 561 -19.71 10.10 -37.34
CA THR A 561 -18.56 10.69 -38.02
C THR A 561 -17.65 9.61 -38.61
N THR A 562 -16.91 9.95 -39.65
CA THR A 562 -15.88 9.13 -40.27
C THR A 562 -14.46 9.61 -39.91
N GLU A 563 -14.33 10.64 -39.10
CA GLU A 563 -13.03 11.16 -38.64
C GLU A 563 -12.30 10.15 -37.76
N ASN A 564 -10.98 10.06 -37.92
CA ASN A 564 -10.15 9.06 -37.23
C ASN A 564 -9.86 9.38 -35.74
N THR A 565 -10.42 10.48 -35.22
CA THR A 565 -10.11 11.01 -33.88
C THR A 565 -11.24 10.81 -32.87
N ILE A 566 -11.86 9.62 -32.87
CA ILE A 566 -12.90 9.31 -31.87
C ILE A 566 -12.23 9.01 -30.53
N PRO A 567 -12.58 9.74 -29.46
CA PRO A 567 -11.99 9.49 -28.15
C PRO A 567 -12.18 8.05 -27.65
N PHE A 568 -11.15 7.52 -27.04
CA PHE A 568 -11.16 6.16 -26.44
C PHE A 568 -12.36 5.95 -25.50
N GLU A 569 -12.71 6.96 -24.74
CA GLU A 569 -13.79 6.91 -23.76
C GLU A 569 -15.17 6.68 -24.37
N LEU A 570 -15.39 7.12 -25.63
CA LEU A 570 -16.65 6.86 -26.35
C LEU A 570 -16.77 5.42 -26.84
N THR A 571 -15.63 4.82 -27.21
CA THR A 571 -15.61 3.46 -27.82
C THR A 571 -15.24 2.38 -26.83
N GLY A 572 -14.66 2.75 -25.65
CA GLY A 572 -14.08 1.82 -24.69
C GLY A 572 -12.91 1.01 -25.29
N GLY A 573 -12.21 1.58 -26.30
CA GLY A 573 -11.10 0.95 -27.00
C GLY A 573 -11.51 -0.04 -28.11
N ASN A 574 -12.79 -0.11 -28.45
CA ASN A 574 -13.26 -0.88 -29.58
C ASN A 574 -13.20 -0.05 -30.87
N GLN A 575 -13.03 -0.70 -32.00
CA GLN A 575 -13.11 -0.01 -33.29
C GLN A 575 -14.56 0.20 -33.68
N VAL A 576 -14.83 1.29 -34.43
CA VAL A 576 -16.12 1.52 -35.03
C VAL A 576 -16.45 0.39 -36.02
N GLY A 577 -17.68 -0.10 -35.98
CA GLY A 577 -18.13 -1.25 -36.75
C GLY A 577 -18.32 -2.49 -35.86
N LYS A 578 -18.23 -3.66 -36.48
CA LYS A 578 -18.46 -4.94 -35.80
C LYS A 578 -17.18 -5.45 -35.15
N ASN A 579 -17.27 -5.82 -33.87
CA ASN A 579 -16.20 -6.37 -33.09
C ASN A 579 -16.62 -7.72 -32.51
N TYR A 580 -15.74 -8.68 -32.51
CA TYR A 580 -15.96 -10.02 -31.99
C TYR A 580 -14.83 -10.37 -31.04
N PHE A 581 -15.18 -10.88 -29.86
CA PHE A 581 -14.26 -11.35 -28.84
C PHE A 581 -14.67 -12.74 -28.39
N TRP A 582 -13.67 -13.60 -28.20
CA TRP A 582 -13.88 -14.91 -27.58
C TRP A 582 -12.75 -15.21 -26.64
N ARG A 583 -13.10 -15.69 -25.46
CA ARG A 583 -12.17 -16.01 -24.40
C ARG A 583 -12.45 -17.41 -23.89
N LEU A 584 -11.39 -18.16 -23.61
CA LEU A 584 -11.44 -19.44 -22.94
C LEU A 584 -10.42 -19.43 -21.80
N ASN A 585 -10.90 -19.68 -20.59
CA ASN A 585 -10.05 -19.86 -19.42
C ASN A 585 -10.32 -21.26 -18.85
N PHE A 586 -9.28 -22.06 -18.74
CA PHE A 586 -9.33 -23.41 -18.23
C PHE A 586 -8.30 -23.57 -17.12
N ASP A 587 -8.77 -23.82 -15.91
CA ASP A 587 -7.96 -24.12 -14.74
C ASP A 587 -8.27 -25.55 -14.31
N TYR A 588 -7.25 -26.39 -14.18
CA TYR A 588 -7.44 -27.77 -13.81
C TYR A 588 -6.30 -28.29 -12.94
N ARG A 589 -6.66 -28.88 -11.81
CA ARG A 589 -5.72 -29.59 -10.92
C ARG A 589 -5.58 -31.02 -11.40
N VAL A 590 -4.51 -31.31 -12.11
CA VAL A 590 -4.20 -32.65 -12.65
C VAL A 590 -3.88 -33.63 -11.52
N ALA A 591 -3.11 -33.18 -10.52
CA ALA A 591 -2.78 -33.92 -9.31
C ALA A 591 -2.75 -32.99 -8.09
N SER A 592 -2.61 -33.51 -6.88
CA SER A 592 -2.51 -32.69 -5.67
C SER A 592 -1.36 -31.68 -5.72
N PHE A 593 -0.31 -32.02 -6.46
CA PHE A 593 0.90 -31.23 -6.61
C PHE A 593 1.02 -30.52 -7.98
N LEU A 594 0.05 -30.70 -8.93
CA LEU A 594 0.15 -30.16 -10.27
C LEU A 594 -1.15 -29.46 -10.69
N GLN A 595 -1.07 -28.19 -11.00
CA GLN A 595 -2.15 -27.38 -11.56
C GLN A 595 -1.78 -26.88 -12.96
N THR A 596 -2.73 -26.91 -13.89
CA THR A 596 -2.58 -26.39 -15.24
C THR A 596 -3.60 -25.28 -15.47
N THR A 597 -3.14 -24.17 -16.07
CA THR A 597 -3.98 -23.05 -16.49
C THR A 597 -3.76 -22.80 -17.97
N VAL A 598 -4.84 -22.73 -18.76
CA VAL A 598 -4.83 -22.36 -20.16
C VAL A 598 -5.74 -21.19 -20.38
N ASN A 599 -5.18 -20.10 -20.90
CA ASN A 599 -5.92 -18.91 -21.29
C ASN A 599 -5.78 -18.73 -22.80
N TYR A 600 -6.89 -18.62 -23.48
CA TYR A 600 -6.93 -18.34 -24.92
C TYR A 600 -7.91 -17.19 -25.17
N GLU A 601 -7.47 -16.23 -25.93
CA GLU A 601 -8.23 -15.06 -26.34
C GLU A 601 -8.09 -14.85 -27.83
N GLY A 602 -9.22 -14.58 -28.48
CA GLY A 602 -9.23 -14.17 -29.86
C GLY A 602 -10.11 -12.94 -30.06
N ARG A 603 -9.74 -12.09 -31.01
CA ARG A 603 -10.47 -10.89 -31.33
C ARG A 603 -10.44 -10.55 -32.82
N LEU A 604 -11.52 -9.98 -33.30
CA LEU A 604 -11.65 -9.35 -34.61
C LEU A 604 -12.33 -8.00 -34.40
N GLN A 605 -11.65 -6.92 -34.68
CA GLN A 605 -12.18 -5.57 -34.49
C GLN A 605 -12.29 -4.84 -35.83
N GLY A 606 -13.49 -4.32 -36.12
CA GLY A 606 -13.79 -3.57 -37.35
C GLY A 606 -13.42 -4.36 -38.60
N LYS A 607 -12.54 -3.80 -39.43
CA LYS A 607 -11.98 -4.40 -40.65
C LYS A 607 -10.58 -5.00 -40.41
N GLY A 608 -10.12 -5.08 -39.18
CA GLY A 608 -8.80 -5.55 -38.81
C GLY A 608 -8.57 -7.04 -39.05
N ARG A 609 -7.38 -7.52 -38.71
CA ARG A 609 -7.05 -8.95 -38.75
C ARG A 609 -7.52 -9.64 -37.48
N VAL A 610 -7.81 -10.93 -37.58
CA VAL A 610 -8.03 -11.76 -36.38
C VAL A 610 -6.73 -11.91 -35.63
N ILE A 611 -6.76 -11.62 -34.34
CA ILE A 611 -5.61 -11.75 -33.43
C ILE A 611 -5.94 -12.83 -32.42
N HIS A 612 -5.00 -13.75 -32.23
CA HIS A 612 -5.10 -14.84 -31.27
C HIS A 612 -3.96 -14.75 -30.27
N THR A 613 -4.29 -14.86 -28.99
CA THR A 613 -3.33 -14.92 -27.90
C THR A 613 -3.59 -16.17 -27.07
N ALA A 614 -2.58 -17.00 -26.89
CA ALA A 614 -2.67 -18.20 -26.06
C ALA A 614 -1.56 -18.22 -25.02
N ARG A 615 -1.91 -18.56 -23.78
CA ARG A 615 -0.96 -18.78 -22.69
C ARG A 615 -1.31 -20.05 -21.96
N ALA A 616 -0.35 -20.94 -21.81
CA ALA A 616 -0.46 -22.13 -20.99
C ALA A 616 0.59 -22.09 -19.87
N GLU A 617 0.19 -22.45 -18.67
CA GLU A 617 1.03 -22.48 -17.48
C GLU A 617 0.80 -23.78 -16.72
N ALA A 618 1.87 -24.42 -16.28
CA ALA A 618 1.81 -25.56 -15.37
C ALA A 618 2.58 -25.21 -14.10
N ARG A 619 1.94 -25.31 -12.93
CA ARG A 619 2.54 -25.05 -11.63
C ARG A 619 2.63 -26.35 -10.86
N ALA A 620 3.84 -26.70 -10.45
CA ALA A 620 4.09 -27.82 -9.56
C ALA A 620 4.38 -27.30 -8.14
N TYR A 621 3.75 -27.94 -7.15
CA TYR A 621 3.94 -27.66 -5.73
C TYR A 621 4.64 -28.87 -5.10
N PHE A 622 5.85 -28.68 -4.59
CA PHE A 622 6.67 -29.72 -3.99
C PHE A 622 6.73 -29.59 -2.46
#